data_60153f884901b6b62313cfdec84fc91f
#
_entry.id   60153f884901b6b62313cfdec84fc91f
#
_cell.length_a   1.000
_cell.length_b   1.000
_cell.length_c   1.000
_cell.angle_alpha   90.00
_cell.angle_beta   90.00
_cell.angle_gamma   90.00
#
_symmetry.space_group_name_H-M   'P 1'
#
loop_
_entity.id
_entity.type
_entity.pdbx_description
1 polymer ?
#
loop_
_entity_poly.entity_id
_entity_poly.type
_entity_poly.pdbx_seq_one_letter_code
_entity_poly.pdbx_strand_id
1 'polypeptide(L)'
;TDGMKLTLGDETLTLYLTPGHTEGTISTIIPLRDRGQKHVAAAWGGTLFNFGPNRPRIEAYHKSAERFREIAAKAGADVMLSNHTAYDGSKTKLPAVQNRKAGEKNPYVVGADGVKRYLTVVDECAQAALAGLT
;
A
#
# COMPACT_ATOMS: atom_id res chain seq x y z
N THR A 1 11.63 9.26 11.15
CA THR A 1 10.87 10.50 10.92
C THR A 1 9.91 10.28 9.77
N ASP A 2 8.67 10.78 9.88
CA ASP A 2 7.66 10.68 8.83
C ASP A 2 8.11 11.42 7.56
N GLY A 3 7.93 10.80 6.40
CA GLY A 3 8.46 11.30 5.12
C GLY A 3 9.98 11.11 4.94
N MET A 4 10.60 10.27 5.75
CA MET A 4 12.03 9.98 5.64
C MET A 4 12.35 9.36 4.29
N LYS A 5 13.39 9.86 3.65
CA LYS A 5 13.94 9.31 2.42
C LYS A 5 15.10 8.36 2.71
N LEU A 6 15.09 7.22 2.09
CA LEU A 6 16.15 6.23 2.12
C LEU A 6 16.65 5.99 0.71
N THR A 7 17.90 6.37 0.44
CA THR A 7 18.51 6.24 -0.89
C THR A 7 19.53 5.10 -0.90
N LEU A 8 19.44 4.24 -1.90
CA LEU A 8 20.40 3.19 -2.19
C LEU A 8 20.68 3.19 -3.69
N GLY A 9 21.89 3.52 -4.06
CA GLY A 9 22.25 3.76 -5.48
C GLY A 9 21.40 4.91 -6.05
N ASP A 10 20.76 4.66 -7.18
CA ASP A 10 19.93 5.64 -7.89
C ASP A 10 18.45 5.64 -7.45
N GLU A 11 18.07 4.76 -6.51
CA GLU A 11 16.69 4.63 -6.06
C GLU A 11 16.49 5.25 -4.68
N THR A 12 15.40 5.99 -4.52
CA THR A 12 15.03 6.63 -3.26
C THR A 12 13.62 6.22 -2.85
N LEU A 13 13.52 5.52 -1.73
CA LEU A 13 12.25 5.21 -1.08
C LEU A 13 11.82 6.37 -0.19
N THR A 14 10.51 6.58 -0.06
CA THR A 14 9.97 7.50 0.94
C THR A 14 9.10 6.74 1.93
N LEU A 15 9.44 6.84 3.21
CA LEU A 15 8.82 6.12 4.31
C LEU A 15 7.83 7.04 5.03
N TYR A 16 6.61 6.55 5.24
CA TYR A 16 5.55 7.28 5.93
C TYR A 16 5.06 6.51 7.14
N LEU A 17 4.93 7.18 8.27
CA LEU A 17 4.28 6.61 9.45
C LEU A 17 2.78 6.48 9.18
N THR A 18 2.27 5.27 9.30
CA THR A 18 0.86 4.91 9.11
C THR A 18 0.37 4.07 10.29
N PRO A 19 0.30 4.68 11.50
CA PRO A 19 -0.07 3.96 12.71
C PRO A 19 -1.49 3.39 12.64
N GLY A 20 -1.74 2.39 13.47
CA GLY A 20 -3.04 1.71 13.58
C GLY A 20 -2.87 0.20 13.71
N HIS A 21 -2.30 -0.49 12.73
CA HIS A 21 -1.94 -1.90 12.90
C HIS A 21 -0.94 -2.07 14.09
N THR A 22 0.10 -1.25 14.10
CA THR A 22 0.93 -0.94 15.28
C THR A 22 1.18 0.56 15.31
N GLU A 23 1.73 1.08 16.42
CA GLU A 23 2.13 2.49 16.54
C GLU A 23 3.27 2.85 15.57
N GLY A 24 4.16 1.89 15.30
CA GLY A 24 5.31 2.06 14.41
C GLY A 24 5.10 1.59 12.98
N THR A 25 3.86 1.34 12.55
CA THR A 25 3.60 0.90 11.18
C THR A 25 4.09 1.91 10.15
N ILE A 26 4.79 1.41 9.13
CA ILE A 26 5.34 2.21 8.03
C ILE A 26 4.74 1.73 6.71
N SER A 27 4.31 2.68 5.90
CA SER A 27 3.98 2.49 4.49
C SER A 27 5.00 3.22 3.62
N THR A 28 5.22 2.77 2.40
CA THR A 28 6.34 3.23 1.59
C THR A 28 5.92 3.57 0.17
N ILE A 29 6.44 4.65 -0.37
CA ILE A 29 6.41 4.96 -1.80
C ILE A 29 7.75 4.53 -2.41
N ILE A 30 7.66 3.69 -3.45
CA ILE A 30 8.81 3.02 -4.05
C ILE A 30 8.83 3.30 -5.55
N PRO A 31 9.81 4.04 -6.09
CA PRO A 31 10.05 4.10 -7.52
C PRO A 31 10.45 2.70 -8.03
N LEU A 32 9.91 2.32 -9.17
CA LEU A 32 10.16 1.01 -9.78
C LEU A 32 10.44 1.15 -11.27
N ARG A 33 11.08 0.14 -11.84
CA ARG A 33 11.21 -0.03 -13.28
C ARG A 33 10.78 -1.44 -13.68
N ASP A 34 9.95 -1.52 -14.73
CA ASP A 34 9.58 -2.77 -15.34
C ASP A 34 9.90 -2.72 -16.83
N ARG A 35 10.90 -3.49 -17.28
CA ARG A 35 11.35 -3.51 -18.68
C ARG A 35 11.61 -2.10 -19.25
N GLY A 36 12.24 -1.24 -18.44
CA GLY A 36 12.57 0.15 -18.78
C GLY A 36 11.46 1.18 -18.53
N GLN A 37 10.22 0.77 -18.33
CA GLN A 37 9.12 1.68 -17.96
C GLN A 37 9.18 2.03 -16.48
N LYS A 38 8.94 3.30 -16.18
CA LYS A 38 8.88 3.79 -14.80
C LYS A 38 7.50 3.55 -14.22
N HIS A 39 7.47 3.07 -12.98
CA HIS A 39 6.28 2.88 -12.17
C HIS A 39 6.53 3.39 -10.75
N VAL A 40 5.48 3.55 -9.99
CA VAL A 40 5.55 3.89 -8.56
C VAL A 40 4.68 2.91 -7.79
N ALA A 41 5.26 2.23 -6.81
CA ALA A 41 4.49 1.40 -5.91
C ALA A 41 4.11 2.15 -4.64
N ALA A 42 2.87 1.95 -4.22
CA ALA A 42 2.39 2.22 -2.88
C ALA A 42 2.41 0.90 -2.09
N ALA A 43 3.31 0.77 -1.12
CA ALA A 43 3.39 -0.39 -0.25
C ALA A 43 2.70 -0.07 1.09
N TRP A 44 1.54 -0.69 1.32
CA TRP A 44 0.76 -0.51 2.53
C TRP A 44 1.26 -1.43 3.65
N GLY A 45 1.73 -0.85 4.75
CA GLY A 45 2.26 -1.59 5.90
C GLY A 45 1.19 -2.10 6.88
N GLY A 46 0.03 -1.50 6.89
CA GLY A 46 -1.04 -1.77 7.85
C GLY A 46 -2.13 -2.70 7.33
N THR A 47 -1.80 -3.88 6.84
CA THR A 47 -2.74 -4.74 6.09
C THR A 47 -3.96 -5.20 6.88
N LEU A 48 -3.86 -5.37 8.19
CA LEU A 48 -4.95 -5.86 9.05
C LEU A 48 -5.04 -5.07 10.35
N PHE A 49 -6.24 -5.00 10.92
CA PHE A 49 -6.50 -4.54 12.27
C PHE A 49 -7.10 -5.65 13.13
N ASN A 50 -6.31 -6.73 13.31
CA ASN A 50 -6.70 -7.93 14.06
C ASN A 50 -6.42 -7.83 15.57
N PHE A 51 -6.48 -6.65 16.12
CA PHE A 51 -6.18 -6.36 17.54
C PHE A 51 -7.44 -6.17 18.41
N GLY A 52 -8.59 -6.65 17.93
CA GLY A 52 -9.86 -6.58 18.65
C GLY A 52 -10.50 -5.17 18.67
N PRO A 53 -11.54 -4.96 19.48
CA PRO A 53 -12.33 -3.75 19.50
C PRO A 53 -11.60 -2.59 20.21
N ASN A 54 -10.60 -2.05 19.57
CA ASN A 54 -9.79 -0.92 20.07
C ASN A 54 -10.06 0.33 19.23
N ARG A 55 -11.06 1.13 19.64
CA ARG A 55 -11.49 2.34 18.92
C ARG A 55 -10.32 3.28 18.57
N PRO A 56 -9.44 3.70 19.52
CA PRO A 56 -8.36 4.62 19.19
C PRO A 56 -7.41 4.09 18.11
N ARG A 57 -7.12 2.78 18.12
CA ARG A 57 -6.25 2.18 17.10
C ARG A 57 -6.93 2.09 15.75
N ILE A 58 -8.24 1.79 15.69
CA ILE A 58 -8.98 1.73 14.43
C ILE A 58 -9.14 3.13 13.84
N GLU A 59 -9.34 4.16 14.68
CA GLU A 59 -9.35 5.56 14.24
C GLU A 59 -7.98 5.99 13.67
N ALA A 60 -6.89 5.61 14.31
CA ALA A 60 -5.54 5.85 13.80
C ALA A 60 -5.31 5.14 12.46
N TYR A 61 -5.78 3.90 12.33
CA TYR A 61 -5.70 3.11 11.11
C TYR A 61 -6.49 3.77 9.97
N HIS A 62 -7.74 4.17 10.21
CA HIS A 62 -8.58 4.88 9.27
C HIS A 62 -7.89 6.16 8.74
N LYS A 63 -7.44 7.04 9.65
CA LYS A 63 -6.71 8.28 9.28
C LYS A 63 -5.43 8.00 8.47
N SER A 64 -4.72 6.93 8.82
CA SER A 64 -3.52 6.51 8.11
C SER A 64 -3.83 6.04 6.68
N ALA A 65 -4.90 5.28 6.49
CA ALA A 65 -5.33 4.80 5.18
C ALA A 65 -5.77 5.97 4.28
N GLU A 66 -6.58 6.88 4.80
CA GLU A 66 -7.01 8.08 4.10
C GLU A 66 -5.82 8.95 3.66
N ARG A 67 -4.92 9.25 4.60
CA ARG A 67 -3.70 10.03 4.33
C ARG A 67 -2.80 9.34 3.31
N PHE A 68 -2.56 8.04 3.44
CA PHE A 68 -1.67 7.32 2.52
C PHE A 68 -2.27 7.20 1.12
N ARG A 69 -3.59 7.14 0.98
CA ARG A 69 -4.30 7.21 -0.31
C ARG A 69 -3.98 8.52 -1.04
N GLU A 70 -3.97 9.65 -0.34
CA GLU A 70 -3.60 10.95 -0.92
C GLU A 70 -2.11 11.01 -1.30
N ILE A 71 -1.23 10.47 -0.46
CA ILE A 71 0.21 10.40 -0.73
C ILE A 71 0.46 9.55 -1.98
N ALA A 72 -0.15 8.37 -2.08
CA ALA A 72 -0.03 7.49 -3.23
C ALA A 72 -0.52 8.14 -4.52
N ALA A 73 -1.65 8.87 -4.46
CA ALA A 73 -2.18 9.60 -5.60
C ALA A 73 -1.23 10.72 -6.05
N LYS A 74 -0.70 11.52 -5.13
CA LYS A 74 0.28 12.59 -5.43
C LYS A 74 1.59 12.03 -5.99
N ALA A 75 2.00 10.84 -5.55
CA ALA A 75 3.20 10.17 -6.07
C ALA A 75 2.98 9.52 -7.44
N GLY A 76 1.75 9.47 -7.95
CA GLY A 76 1.41 8.80 -9.20
C GLY A 76 1.53 7.28 -9.10
N ALA A 77 1.25 6.70 -7.93
CA ALA A 77 1.36 5.27 -7.70
C ALA A 77 0.38 4.49 -8.59
N ASP A 78 0.92 3.50 -9.31
CA ASP A 78 0.20 2.61 -10.22
C ASP A 78 0.41 1.12 -9.92
N VAL A 79 1.25 0.83 -8.91
CA VAL A 79 1.50 -0.50 -8.36
C VAL A 79 1.07 -0.53 -6.90
N MET A 80 0.31 -1.57 -6.51
CA MET A 80 -0.12 -1.77 -5.13
C MET A 80 0.58 -2.98 -4.54
N LEU A 81 1.26 -2.77 -3.41
CA LEU A 81 1.92 -3.81 -2.64
C LEU A 81 1.38 -3.83 -1.20
N SER A 82 1.39 -5.01 -0.61
CA SER A 82 1.06 -5.22 0.79
C SER A 82 2.20 -5.97 1.48
N ASN A 83 2.34 -5.77 2.78
CA ASN A 83 3.22 -6.59 3.62
C ASN A 83 2.70 -8.02 3.83
N HIS A 84 1.55 -8.36 3.25
CA HIS A 84 0.94 -9.68 3.34
C HIS A 84 0.47 -10.16 1.96
N THR A 85 1.06 -11.24 1.46
CA THR A 85 0.90 -11.75 0.07
C THR A 85 -0.53 -12.10 -0.34
N ALA A 86 -1.41 -12.38 0.62
CA ALA A 86 -2.82 -12.66 0.35
C ALA A 86 -3.59 -11.39 -0.08
N TYR A 87 -3.14 -10.21 0.34
CA TYR A 87 -3.88 -8.96 0.13
C TYR A 87 -3.46 -8.19 -1.12
N ASP A 88 -2.28 -8.47 -1.68
CA ASP A 88 -1.84 -7.90 -2.96
C ASP A 88 -1.86 -8.92 -4.11
N GLY A 89 -2.21 -10.17 -3.80
CA GLY A 89 -2.23 -11.27 -4.76
C GLY A 89 -0.84 -11.78 -5.17
N SER A 90 0.20 -11.51 -4.39
CA SER A 90 1.58 -11.89 -4.72
C SER A 90 1.78 -13.39 -4.96
N LYS A 91 1.00 -14.26 -4.31
CA LYS A 91 1.06 -15.72 -4.55
C LYS A 91 0.79 -16.11 -6.00
N THR A 92 -0.06 -15.37 -6.70
CA THR A 92 -0.38 -15.59 -8.12
C THR A 92 0.39 -14.65 -9.04
N LYS A 93 0.62 -13.42 -8.61
CA LYS A 93 1.31 -12.40 -9.41
C LYS A 93 2.80 -12.70 -9.61
N LEU A 94 3.51 -13.19 -8.58
CA LEU A 94 4.94 -13.51 -8.71
C LEU A 94 5.22 -14.58 -9.77
N PRO A 95 4.55 -15.74 -9.79
CA PRO A 95 4.71 -16.70 -10.87
C PRO A 95 4.32 -16.13 -12.24
N ALA A 96 3.30 -15.30 -12.31
CA ALA A 96 2.88 -14.67 -13.56
C ALA A 96 3.94 -13.69 -14.08
N VAL A 97 4.60 -12.91 -13.23
CA VAL A 97 5.73 -12.04 -13.62
C VAL A 97 6.90 -12.86 -14.15
N GLN A 98 7.26 -13.95 -13.45
CA GLN A 98 8.38 -14.82 -13.85
C GLN A 98 8.18 -15.46 -15.22
N ASN A 99 6.94 -15.85 -15.55
CA ASN A 99 6.57 -16.52 -16.79
C ASN A 99 6.07 -15.55 -17.87
N ARG A 100 6.11 -14.24 -17.62
CA ARG A 100 5.57 -13.19 -18.49
C ARG A 100 6.32 -13.11 -19.83
N LYS A 101 5.59 -13.24 -20.94
CA LYS A 101 6.11 -13.08 -22.30
C LYS A 101 6.38 -11.62 -22.66
N ALA A 102 7.06 -11.40 -23.76
CA ALA A 102 7.23 -10.06 -24.33
C ALA A 102 5.85 -9.46 -24.67
N GLY A 103 5.63 -8.18 -24.32
CA GLY A 103 4.38 -7.47 -24.57
C GLY A 103 3.26 -7.72 -23.56
N GLU A 104 3.38 -8.71 -22.68
CA GLU A 104 2.38 -8.93 -21.63
C GLU A 104 2.54 -7.90 -20.49
N LYS A 105 1.41 -7.43 -19.97
CA LYS A 105 1.38 -6.48 -18.85
C LYS A 105 1.89 -7.11 -17.57
N ASN A 106 2.55 -6.31 -16.74
CA ASN A 106 2.93 -6.72 -15.39
C ASN A 106 1.67 -6.77 -14.51
N PRO A 107 1.32 -7.91 -13.89
CA PRO A 107 0.12 -8.06 -13.08
C PRO A 107 0.13 -7.21 -11.80
N TYR A 108 1.28 -6.68 -11.39
CA TYR A 108 1.35 -5.73 -10.27
C TYR A 108 0.97 -4.31 -10.66
N VAL A 109 1.02 -3.95 -11.95
CA VAL A 109 0.60 -2.64 -12.44
C VAL A 109 -0.92 -2.62 -12.56
N VAL A 110 -1.57 -2.14 -11.49
CA VAL A 110 -3.03 -2.07 -11.38
C VAL A 110 -3.59 -0.71 -11.80
N GLY A 111 -2.71 0.26 -12.08
CA GLY A 111 -3.05 1.63 -12.40
C GLY A 111 -3.43 2.47 -11.18
N ALA A 112 -3.46 3.79 -11.36
CA ALA A 112 -3.78 4.74 -10.28
C ALA A 112 -5.15 4.47 -9.65
N ASP A 113 -6.15 4.14 -10.46
CA ASP A 113 -7.50 3.78 -9.96
C ASP A 113 -7.50 2.49 -9.14
N GLY A 114 -6.66 1.52 -9.50
CA GLY A 114 -6.50 0.27 -8.75
C GLY A 114 -5.91 0.54 -7.37
N VAL A 115 -4.86 1.36 -7.29
CA VAL A 115 -4.24 1.77 -6.02
C VAL A 115 -5.25 2.54 -5.16
N LYS A 116 -5.96 3.51 -5.75
CA LYS A 116 -6.99 4.28 -5.05
C LYS A 116 -8.09 3.38 -4.49
N ARG A 117 -8.63 2.46 -5.31
CA ARG A 117 -9.69 1.52 -4.85
C ARG A 117 -9.21 0.64 -3.70
N TYR A 118 -7.99 0.11 -3.78
CA TYR A 118 -7.43 -0.71 -2.70
C TYR A 118 -7.43 0.06 -1.37
N LEU A 119 -6.85 1.27 -1.36
CA LEU A 119 -6.74 2.08 -0.15
C LEU A 119 -8.11 2.61 0.33
N THR A 120 -9.07 2.80 -0.58
CA THR A 120 -10.46 3.11 -0.22
C THR A 120 -11.12 1.94 0.52
N VAL A 121 -10.95 0.70 0.04
CA VAL A 121 -11.47 -0.49 0.75
C VAL A 121 -10.84 -0.65 2.12
N VAL A 122 -9.52 -0.41 2.25
CA VAL A 122 -8.82 -0.43 3.55
C VAL A 122 -9.46 0.57 4.52
N ASP A 123 -9.73 1.78 4.06
CA ASP A 123 -10.36 2.86 4.81
C ASP A 123 -11.81 2.52 5.22
N GLU A 124 -12.64 2.12 4.25
CA GLU A 124 -14.04 1.77 4.49
C GLU A 124 -14.21 0.58 5.44
N CYS A 125 -13.32 -0.42 5.37
CA CYS A 125 -13.31 -1.52 6.33
C CYS A 125 -13.04 -1.03 7.77
N ALA A 126 -12.14 -0.05 7.94
CA ALA A 126 -11.89 0.54 9.26
C ALA A 126 -13.09 1.35 9.75
N GLN A 127 -13.75 2.12 8.88
CA GLN A 127 -14.97 2.86 9.22
C GLN A 127 -16.11 1.91 9.60
N ALA A 128 -16.28 0.81 8.88
CA ALA A 128 -17.29 -0.21 9.21
C ALA A 128 -17.00 -0.85 10.58
N ALA A 129 -15.73 -1.14 10.89
CA ALA A 129 -15.33 -1.64 12.20
C ALA A 129 -15.64 -0.62 13.32
N LEU A 130 -15.37 0.67 13.09
CA LEU A 130 -15.72 1.75 14.05
C LEU A 130 -17.22 1.85 14.29
N ALA A 131 -18.03 1.73 13.25
CA ALA A 131 -19.49 1.76 13.37
C ALA A 131 -20.04 0.58 14.17
N GLY A 132 -19.38 -0.58 14.13
CA GLY A 132 -19.73 -1.76 14.94
C GLY A 132 -19.32 -1.68 16.41
N LEU A 133 -18.53 -0.68 16.81
CA LEU A 133 -18.11 -0.46 18.21
C LEU A 133 -19.08 0.47 18.94
N THR A 134 -20.31 0.02 19.10
CA THR A 134 -21.35 0.73 19.91
C THR A 134 -21.16 0.47 21.39
#